data_7d053c1c3065e5ccee16a5270d570a29
#
_entry.id   7d053c1c3065e5ccee16a5270d570a29
#
_cell.length_a   1.000
_cell.length_b   1.000
_cell.length_c   1.000
_cell.angle_alpha   90.00
_cell.angle_beta   90.00
_cell.angle_gamma   90.00
#
_symmetry.space_group_name_H-M   'P 1'
#
loop_
_entity.id
_entity.type
_entity.pdbx_description
1 polymer ?
#
loop_
_entity_poly.entity_id
_entity_poly.type
_entity_poly.pdbx_seq_one_letter_code
_entity_poly.pdbx_strand_id
1 'polypeptide(L)'
;MANCWIFDDIYWESIYSELSGILPNLSYPIMTNVDNPIPYLPEIKNWDFITLDNFFFWEWREQPLWDDFLWQYLKLGYKCKIICISNYWEKNIQRFPQWYKTYCKWDIIGFVPSKSSNEIAKLITYDLEMEEIEKSNSNL
;
A
#
# COMPACT_ATOMS: atom_id res chain seq x y z
N MET A 1 -1.47 6.26 -16.34
CA MET A 1 -0.46 6.47 -15.27
C MET A 1 -1.00 5.94 -13.96
N ALA A 2 -0.24 5.10 -13.28
CA ALA A 2 -0.66 4.56 -11.99
C ALA A 2 -0.56 5.60 -10.89
N ASN A 3 -1.46 5.52 -9.93
CA ASN A 3 -1.40 6.33 -8.72
C ASN A 3 -0.57 5.60 -7.66
N CYS A 4 0.09 6.37 -6.81
CA CYS A 4 0.74 5.88 -5.62
C CYS A 4 0.08 6.54 -4.40
N TRP A 5 -0.70 5.76 -3.68
CA TRP A 5 -1.40 6.20 -2.48
C TRP A 5 -0.50 6.00 -1.26
N ILE A 6 -0.33 7.05 -0.46
CA ILE A 6 0.52 7.00 0.73
C ILE A 6 -0.37 7.16 1.96
N PHE A 7 -0.63 6.03 2.62
CA PHE A 7 -1.46 6.00 3.82
C PHE A 7 -0.59 5.85 5.08
N ASP A 8 -0.20 6.99 5.62
CA ASP A 8 0.57 7.09 6.86
C ASP A 8 0.17 8.39 7.57
N ASP A 9 -0.25 8.27 8.82
CA ASP A 9 -0.75 9.40 9.58
C ASP A 9 0.34 10.39 10.03
N ILE A 10 1.58 9.92 10.12
CA ILE A 10 2.71 10.72 10.63
C ILE A 10 3.68 11.11 9.54
N TYR A 11 4.05 10.15 8.67
CA TYR A 11 5.17 10.31 7.73
C TYR A 11 4.75 10.53 6.27
N TRP A 12 3.46 10.73 5.99
CA TRP A 12 3.00 10.82 4.61
C TRP A 12 3.67 11.94 3.83
N GLU A 13 3.91 13.10 4.45
CA GLU A 13 4.56 14.24 3.77
C GLU A 13 6.00 13.93 3.37
N SER A 14 6.78 13.34 4.27
CA SER A 14 8.16 13.00 3.97
C SER A 14 8.26 11.88 2.94
N ILE A 15 7.41 10.86 3.04
CA ILE A 15 7.37 9.79 2.05
C ILE A 15 6.93 10.35 0.69
N TYR A 16 5.90 11.17 0.66
CA TYR A 16 5.43 11.83 -0.56
C TYR A 16 6.53 12.65 -1.23
N SER A 17 7.17 13.53 -0.45
CA SER A 17 8.20 14.42 -0.95
C SER A 17 9.40 13.66 -1.53
N GLU A 18 9.88 12.65 -0.82
CA GLU A 18 11.02 11.84 -1.26
C GLU A 18 10.66 10.94 -2.43
N LEU A 19 9.54 10.23 -2.34
CA LEU A 19 9.12 9.28 -3.35
C LEU A 19 8.77 9.96 -4.67
N SER A 20 8.09 11.10 -4.64
CA SER A 20 7.76 11.86 -5.84
C SER A 20 9.02 12.41 -6.53
N GLY A 21 10.09 12.65 -5.78
CA GLY A 21 11.38 13.01 -6.34
C GLY A 21 12.10 11.83 -6.99
N ILE A 22 11.99 10.63 -6.43
CA ILE A 22 12.62 9.43 -6.96
C ILE A 22 11.84 8.86 -8.15
N LEU A 23 10.52 8.83 -8.06
CA LEU A 23 9.62 8.28 -9.07
C LEU A 23 8.63 9.36 -9.54
N PRO A 24 9.09 10.35 -10.33
CA PRO A 24 8.24 11.47 -10.71
C PRO A 24 7.16 11.12 -11.74
N ASN A 25 7.24 9.95 -12.36
CA ASN A 25 6.28 9.53 -13.39
C ASN A 25 5.01 8.91 -12.84
N LEU A 26 4.93 8.69 -11.54
CA LEU A 26 3.70 8.25 -10.89
C LEU A 26 2.86 9.46 -10.48
N SER A 27 1.56 9.26 -10.37
CA SER A 27 0.66 10.26 -9.82
C SER A 27 0.49 10.04 -8.32
N TYR A 28 0.53 11.11 -7.54
CA TYR A 28 0.44 11.03 -6.09
C TYR A 28 -0.77 11.83 -5.61
N PRO A 29 -1.90 11.17 -5.35
CA PRO A 29 -3.08 11.88 -4.88
C PRO A 29 -2.83 12.57 -3.55
N ILE A 30 -3.27 13.81 -3.42
CA ILE A 30 -3.18 14.59 -2.19
C ILE A 30 -4.41 14.31 -1.35
N MET A 31 -4.17 13.88 -0.11
CA MET A 31 -5.24 13.51 0.81
C MET A 31 -5.41 14.59 1.89
N THR A 32 -6.66 14.95 2.16
CA THR A 32 -6.98 15.90 3.22
C THR A 32 -7.10 15.24 4.59
N ASN A 33 -7.38 13.94 4.61
CA ASN A 33 -7.47 13.15 5.83
C ASN A 33 -6.48 11.99 5.75
N VAL A 34 -5.33 12.15 6.40
CA VAL A 34 -4.26 11.14 6.41
C VAL A 34 -4.42 10.10 7.52
N ASP A 35 -5.35 10.33 8.45
CA ASP A 35 -5.58 9.44 9.59
C ASP A 35 -6.46 8.24 9.24
N ASN A 36 -7.20 8.33 8.14
CA ASN A 36 -8.15 7.29 7.75
C ASN A 36 -8.13 7.08 6.24
N PRO A 37 -7.66 5.91 5.75
CA PRO A 37 -7.62 5.63 4.31
C PRO A 37 -8.97 5.21 3.73
N ILE A 38 -9.94 4.85 4.56
CA ILE A 38 -11.22 4.28 4.11
C ILE A 38 -11.99 5.22 3.17
N PRO A 39 -12.10 6.54 3.44
CA PRO A 39 -12.82 7.44 2.53
C PRO A 39 -12.26 7.52 1.12
N TYR A 40 -11.01 7.10 0.91
CA TYR A 40 -10.35 7.15 -0.40
C TYR A 40 -10.57 5.90 -1.24
N LEU A 41 -11.14 4.84 -0.68
CA LEU A 41 -11.40 3.60 -1.40
C LEU A 41 -12.12 3.80 -2.74
N PRO A 42 -13.17 4.63 -2.84
CA PRO A 42 -13.85 4.84 -4.12
C PRO A 42 -12.98 5.48 -5.21
N GLU A 43 -11.89 6.12 -4.82
CA GLU A 43 -10.99 6.82 -5.75
C GLU A 43 -9.82 5.95 -6.21
N ILE A 44 -9.56 4.84 -5.53
CA ILE A 44 -8.49 3.90 -5.88
C ILE A 44 -8.86 3.16 -7.16
N LYS A 45 -7.88 2.94 -8.01
CA LYS A 45 -8.03 2.20 -9.26
C LYS A 45 -7.21 0.93 -9.23
N ASN A 46 -7.64 -0.08 -9.98
CA ASN A 46 -6.87 -1.31 -10.13
C ASN A 46 -5.46 -1.00 -10.62
N TRP A 47 -4.49 -1.72 -10.09
CA TRP A 47 -3.06 -1.61 -10.38
C TRP A 47 -2.38 -0.39 -9.77
N ASP A 48 -3.09 0.42 -8.98
CA ASP A 48 -2.46 1.46 -8.18
C ASP A 48 -1.51 0.87 -7.14
N PHE A 49 -0.48 1.63 -6.78
CA PHE A 49 0.37 1.31 -5.65
C PHE A 49 -0.22 1.90 -4.38
N ILE A 50 -0.18 1.14 -3.31
CA ILE A 50 -0.68 1.57 -2.00
C ILE A 50 0.42 1.30 -0.96
N THR A 51 0.95 2.35 -0.36
CA THR A 51 1.78 2.19 0.83
C THR A 51 0.86 2.29 2.03
N LEU A 52 0.82 1.25 2.83
CA LEU A 52 -0.14 1.13 3.91
C LEU A 52 0.56 0.97 5.25
N ASP A 53 0.43 1.98 6.10
CA ASP A 53 0.86 1.92 7.49
C ASP A 53 -0.08 1.03 8.29
N ASN A 54 0.43 0.52 9.38
CA ASN A 54 -0.37 -0.18 10.36
C ASN A 54 -0.99 0.85 11.30
N PHE A 55 -2.12 1.42 10.89
CA PHE A 55 -2.81 2.43 11.67
C PHE A 55 -3.21 1.88 13.02
N PHE A 56 -2.74 2.57 14.06
CA PHE A 56 -2.99 2.15 15.42
C PHE A 56 -4.41 2.36 15.85
N PHE A 57 -4.79 1.55 16.83
CA PHE A 57 -5.94 1.75 17.65
C PHE A 57 -5.97 3.17 18.21
N TRP A 58 -7.07 3.84 18.01
CA TRP A 58 -7.51 4.76 19.04
C TRP A 58 -7.90 3.90 20.25
N GLU A 59 -7.57 4.31 21.45
CA GLU A 59 -7.80 3.54 22.68
C GLU A 59 -9.21 2.98 22.86
N TRP A 60 -10.17 3.55 22.12
CA TRP A 60 -11.58 3.18 22.17
C TRP A 60 -12.07 2.37 20.97
N ARG A 61 -11.19 1.95 20.06
CA ARG A 61 -11.53 1.10 18.93
C ARG A 61 -11.09 -0.33 19.19
N GLU A 62 -12.01 -1.27 18.96
CA GLU A 62 -11.72 -2.70 19.10
C GLU A 62 -10.93 -3.28 17.92
N GLN A 63 -11.01 -2.62 16.74
CA GLN A 63 -10.34 -3.09 15.52
C GLN A 63 -9.43 -2.02 14.92
N PRO A 64 -8.26 -2.41 14.38
CA PRO A 64 -7.36 -1.48 13.69
C PRO A 64 -7.97 -0.99 12.37
N LEU A 65 -7.65 0.26 12.00
CA LEU A 65 -8.14 0.86 10.75
C LEU A 65 -7.67 0.09 9.50
N TRP A 66 -6.47 -0.50 9.54
CA TRP A 66 -5.97 -1.27 8.40
C TRP A 66 -6.82 -2.49 8.12
N ASP A 67 -7.39 -3.11 9.15
CA ASP A 67 -8.27 -4.27 9.00
C ASP A 67 -9.57 -3.88 8.29
N ASP A 68 -10.21 -2.81 8.73
CA ASP A 68 -11.40 -2.27 8.07
C ASP A 68 -11.12 -1.89 6.61
N PHE A 69 -9.99 -1.23 6.37
CA PHE A 69 -9.60 -0.81 5.03
C PHE A 69 -9.45 -2.02 4.11
N LEU A 70 -8.68 -3.02 4.52
CA LEU A 70 -8.43 -4.19 3.69
C LEU A 70 -9.68 -5.06 3.51
N TRP A 71 -10.53 -5.12 4.51
CA TRP A 71 -11.81 -5.81 4.38
C TRP A 71 -12.68 -5.17 3.29
N GLN A 72 -12.82 -3.86 3.31
CA GLN A 72 -13.59 -3.13 2.29
C GLN A 72 -12.92 -3.19 0.92
N TYR A 73 -11.60 -3.10 0.88
CA TYR A 73 -10.80 -3.28 -0.32
C TYR A 73 -11.12 -4.62 -1.02
N LEU A 74 -11.16 -5.69 -0.25
CA LEU A 74 -11.48 -7.03 -0.77
C LEU A 74 -12.91 -7.13 -1.27
N LYS A 75 -13.86 -6.59 -0.51
CA LYS A 75 -15.28 -6.58 -0.90
C LYS A 75 -15.51 -5.86 -2.22
N LEU A 76 -14.77 -4.80 -2.46
CA LEU A 76 -14.87 -4.01 -3.69
C LEU A 76 -14.16 -4.68 -4.87
N GLY A 77 -13.43 -5.75 -4.64
CA GLY A 77 -12.77 -6.51 -5.70
C GLY A 77 -11.55 -5.85 -6.32
N TYR A 78 -10.90 -4.93 -5.59
CA TYR A 78 -9.70 -4.25 -6.07
C TYR A 78 -8.54 -5.20 -6.29
N LYS A 79 -7.71 -4.85 -7.28
CA LYS A 79 -6.44 -5.49 -7.60
C LYS A 79 -5.37 -4.41 -7.64
N CYS A 80 -4.75 -4.15 -6.50
CA CYS A 80 -3.70 -3.15 -6.35
C CYS A 80 -2.41 -3.80 -5.87
N LYS A 81 -1.37 -3.00 -5.77
CA LYS A 81 -0.05 -3.42 -5.34
C LYS A 81 0.24 -2.76 -4.01
N ILE A 82 0.17 -3.55 -2.94
CA ILE A 82 0.23 -3.05 -1.58
C ILE A 82 1.63 -3.23 -1.01
N ILE A 83 2.19 -2.16 -0.46
CA ILE A 83 3.45 -2.16 0.26
C ILE A 83 3.14 -1.85 1.72
N CYS A 84 3.42 -2.80 2.60
CA CYS A 84 3.17 -2.64 4.02
C CYS A 84 4.35 -1.92 4.68
N ILE A 85 4.11 -0.75 5.24
CA ILE A 85 5.13 0.11 5.84
C ILE A 85 4.88 0.26 7.34
N SER A 86 5.54 -0.52 8.15
CA SER A 86 5.58 -0.42 9.62
C SER A 86 6.20 -1.67 10.20
N ASN A 87 6.86 -1.54 11.35
CA ASN A 87 7.38 -2.68 12.13
C ASN A 87 6.27 -3.61 12.62
N TYR A 88 5.05 -3.12 12.69
CA TYR A 88 3.94 -3.87 13.31
C TYR A 88 3.27 -4.85 12.38
N TRP A 89 3.53 -4.77 11.08
CA TRP A 89 2.92 -5.69 10.11
C TRP A 89 3.30 -7.14 10.36
N GLU A 90 4.56 -7.43 10.66
CA GLU A 90 5.00 -8.79 10.95
C GLU A 90 4.28 -9.37 12.16
N LYS A 91 4.11 -8.58 13.22
CA LYS A 91 3.38 -8.99 14.42
C LYS A 91 1.91 -9.26 14.12
N ASN A 92 1.31 -8.43 13.28
CA ASN A 92 -0.09 -8.58 12.90
C ASN A 92 -0.33 -9.80 12.02
N ILE A 93 0.58 -10.09 11.11
CA ILE A 93 0.51 -11.30 10.28
C ILE A 93 0.65 -12.55 11.16
N GLN A 94 1.54 -12.54 12.13
CA GLN A 94 1.68 -13.64 13.09
C GLN A 94 0.42 -13.83 13.93
N ARG A 95 -0.20 -12.73 14.35
CA ARG A 95 -1.43 -12.76 15.15
C ARG A 95 -2.66 -13.18 14.35
N PHE A 96 -2.71 -12.82 13.06
CA PHE A 96 -3.86 -13.09 12.19
C PHE A 96 -3.43 -13.79 10.88
N PRO A 97 -2.77 -14.97 10.96
CA PRO A 97 -2.19 -15.61 9.78
C PRO A 97 -3.22 -16.05 8.74
N GLN A 98 -4.39 -16.47 9.17
CA GLN A 98 -5.45 -16.91 8.25
C GLN A 98 -5.94 -15.76 7.38
N TRP A 99 -6.11 -14.60 8.00
CA TRP A 99 -6.55 -13.40 7.32
C TRP A 99 -5.57 -13.00 6.21
N TYR A 100 -4.28 -12.93 6.54
CA TYR A 100 -3.23 -12.60 5.58
C TYR A 100 -3.20 -13.60 4.41
N LYS A 101 -3.19 -14.89 4.72
CA LYS A 101 -3.10 -15.96 3.70
C LYS A 101 -4.30 -15.99 2.78
N THR A 102 -5.48 -15.74 3.32
CA THR A 102 -6.73 -15.86 2.55
C THR A 102 -6.97 -14.64 1.67
N TYR A 103 -6.67 -13.45 2.17
CA TYR A 103 -7.20 -12.24 1.57
C TYR A 103 -6.19 -11.32 0.89
N CYS A 104 -4.98 -11.21 1.41
CA CYS A 104 -4.06 -10.15 0.97
C CYS A 104 -2.75 -10.63 0.38
N LYS A 105 -2.43 -11.91 0.50
CA LYS A 105 -1.12 -12.45 0.13
C LYS A 105 -0.67 -12.08 -1.28
N TRP A 106 -1.60 -12.07 -2.24
CA TRP A 106 -1.27 -11.87 -3.65
C TRP A 106 -1.13 -10.39 -4.04
N ASP A 107 -1.76 -9.50 -3.28
CA ASP A 107 -1.74 -8.08 -3.55
C ASP A 107 -0.59 -7.36 -2.83
N ILE A 108 -0.03 -7.98 -1.79
CA ILE A 108 1.11 -7.42 -1.07
C ILE A 108 2.40 -7.76 -1.80
N ILE A 109 3.08 -6.73 -2.30
CA ILE A 109 4.33 -6.89 -3.05
C ILE A 109 5.58 -6.76 -2.18
N GLY A 110 5.46 -6.26 -0.97
CA GLY A 110 6.59 -6.18 -0.06
C GLY A 110 6.30 -5.50 1.26
N PHE A 111 7.31 -5.53 2.12
CA PHE A 111 7.29 -4.94 3.44
C PHE A 111 8.49 -4.02 3.60
N VAL A 112 8.26 -2.80 4.07
CA VAL A 112 9.31 -1.82 4.35
C VAL A 112 9.13 -1.31 5.78
N PRO A 113 9.63 -2.08 6.78
CA PRO A 113 9.47 -1.71 8.19
C PRO A 113 10.07 -0.37 8.57
N SER A 114 11.15 0.00 7.89
CA SER A 114 11.86 1.27 8.11
C SER A 114 11.13 2.49 7.58
N LYS A 115 10.10 2.29 6.74
CA LYS A 115 9.41 3.34 5.98
C LYS A 115 10.35 4.13 5.05
N SER A 116 11.46 3.52 4.65
CA SER A 116 12.44 4.13 3.75
C SER A 116 11.86 4.36 2.36
N SER A 117 11.85 5.59 1.91
CA SER A 117 11.35 5.94 0.58
C SER A 117 12.18 5.30 -0.53
N ASN A 118 13.48 5.13 -0.32
CA ASN A 118 14.36 4.42 -1.27
C ASN A 118 13.98 2.94 -1.40
N GLU A 119 13.68 2.27 -0.30
CA GLU A 119 13.25 0.87 -0.33
C GLU A 119 11.87 0.70 -0.95
N ILE A 120 10.95 1.62 -0.66
CA ILE A 120 9.64 1.66 -1.30
C ILE A 120 9.79 1.83 -2.81
N ALA A 121 10.64 2.77 -3.23
CA ALA A 121 10.90 3.02 -4.64
C ALA A 121 11.49 1.81 -5.35
N LYS A 122 12.38 1.06 -4.70
CA LYS A 122 12.95 -0.18 -5.26
C LYS A 122 11.88 -1.23 -5.52
N LEU A 123 10.95 -1.41 -4.60
CA LEU A 123 9.84 -2.36 -4.78
C LEU A 123 8.94 -1.96 -5.96
N ILE A 124 8.60 -0.69 -6.06
CA ILE A 124 7.77 -0.17 -7.15
C ILE A 124 8.50 -0.35 -8.49
N THR A 125 9.77 0.05 -8.55
CA THR A 125 10.57 -0.08 -9.76
C THR A 125 10.69 -1.53 -10.22
N TYR A 126 10.97 -2.43 -9.28
CA TYR A 126 11.05 -3.87 -9.58
C TYR A 126 9.73 -4.39 -10.16
N ASP A 127 8.61 -4.01 -9.55
CA ASP A 127 7.30 -4.43 -10.01
C ASP A 127 6.98 -3.92 -11.42
N LEU A 128 7.30 -2.65 -11.70
CA LEU A 128 7.13 -2.08 -13.04
C LEU A 128 8.00 -2.75 -14.08
N GLU A 129 9.25 -3.08 -13.74
CA GLU A 129 10.16 -3.81 -14.64
C GLU A 129 9.64 -5.22 -14.94
N MET A 130 9.11 -5.91 -13.95
CA MET A 130 8.53 -7.23 -14.14
C MET A 130 7.29 -7.19 -15.05
N GLU A 131 6.45 -6.16 -14.93
CA GLU A 131 5.32 -5.97 -15.84
C GLU A 131 5.78 -5.77 -17.29
N GLU A 132 6.84 -4.99 -17.50
CA GLU A 132 7.41 -4.79 -18.83
C GLU A 132 7.90 -6.11 -19.45
N ILE A 133 8.57 -6.94 -18.65
CA ILE A 133 9.05 -8.26 -19.09
C ILE A 133 7.87 -9.16 -19.47
N GLU A 134 6.83 -9.20 -18.65
CA GLU A 134 5.64 -10.01 -18.91
C GLU A 134 4.93 -9.58 -20.20
N LYS A 135 4.80 -8.29 -20.42
CA LYS A 135 4.23 -7.76 -21.68
C LYS A 135 5.06 -8.13 -22.89
N SER A 136 6.39 -8.04 -22.79
CA SER A 136 7.29 -8.44 -23.88
C SER A 136 7.15 -9.92 -24.20
N ASN A 137 7.07 -10.78 -23.19
CA ASN A 137 6.93 -12.22 -23.36
C ASN A 137 5.55 -12.60 -23.96
N SER A 138 4.50 -11.88 -23.58
CA SER A 138 3.15 -12.15 -24.11
C SER A 138 2.98 -11.75 -25.57
N ASN A 139 3.85 -10.88 -26.09
CA ASN A 139 3.86 -10.44 -27.48
C ASN A 139 4.71 -11.34 -28.41
N LEU A 140 5.36 -12.32 -27.83
CA LEU A 140 6.12 -13.31 -28.61
C LEU A 140 5.20 -14.45 -29.04
#